data_8d1539648056f0c257777702532672fb
#
_entry.id   8d1539648056f0c257777702532672fb
#
_cell.length_a   1.000
_cell.length_b   1.000
_cell.length_c   1.000
_cell.angle_alpha   90.00
_cell.angle_beta   90.00
_cell.angle_gamma   90.00
#
_symmetry.space_group_name_H-M   'P 1'
#
loop_
_entity.id
_entity.type
_entity.pdbx_description
1 polymer ?
#
loop_
_entity_poly.entity_id
_entity_poly.type
_entity_poly.pdbx_seq_one_letter_code
_entity_poly.pdbx_strand_id
1 'polypeptide(L)'
;MNYPQQHRYDLPKLIFGVIFILTMIIACFWVVQPFIMGFAWAGMVVIATWPLLIKLQAVLWGRRSLAVIIMTLLLVLLFVIPIALLVSSLVENSAPLIKSASSPANLQIPEAAWLKSIPMIGDKLYSSWHTLLAGGGKVLIAKVQPYVGETATWFVAQAAHIGRFLLHLALMVLFSVLLYFRGESVAQGIRHFAIRLADQRGDAAVVLAAQSIRAVALGVVVTALVQGILGGIGLAIAGIPYAMLLTVVMFVCCVAQLGPLLVLIPAVIWLYWSGDNTFGTLLLVWSCIVGTLDGVLRPALIRMGADLPMVLILSGVIGGLLSFGMIGLFIGPVVLAVSYRLIAAWIHEAPEPEENIAEAAKHLDEL
;
A
#
# COMPACT_ATOMS: atom_id res chain seq x y z
N MET A 1 -7.68 5.79 -72.01
CA MET A 1 -8.38 5.10 -70.87
C MET A 1 -7.30 4.68 -69.89
N ASN A 2 -7.07 5.48 -68.84
CA ASN A 2 -6.15 5.14 -67.75
C ASN A 2 -6.91 4.27 -66.74
N TYR A 3 -6.60 2.99 -66.70
CA TYR A 3 -7.07 2.12 -65.63
C TYR A 3 -6.36 2.53 -64.33
N PRO A 4 -7.07 2.74 -63.19
CA PRO A 4 -6.43 2.97 -61.92
C PRO A 4 -5.64 1.73 -61.54
N GLN A 5 -4.34 1.86 -61.27
CA GLN A 5 -3.50 0.78 -60.72
C GLN A 5 -4.09 0.37 -59.37
N GLN A 6 -4.69 -0.82 -59.34
CA GLN A 6 -5.05 -1.45 -58.10
C GLN A 6 -3.75 -1.70 -57.30
N HIS A 7 -3.54 -0.93 -56.24
CA HIS A 7 -2.52 -1.23 -55.26
C HIS A 7 -2.80 -2.61 -54.68
N ARG A 8 -2.15 -3.63 -55.23
CA ARG A 8 -2.10 -4.95 -54.61
C ARG A 8 -1.31 -4.78 -53.32
N TYR A 9 -2.03 -4.71 -52.21
CA TYR A 9 -1.39 -4.77 -50.90
C TYR A 9 -0.68 -6.12 -50.78
N ASP A 10 0.65 -6.11 -50.72
CA ASP A 10 1.46 -7.28 -50.44
C ASP A 10 1.13 -7.76 -49.03
N LEU A 11 0.08 -8.58 -48.90
CA LEU A 11 -0.39 -9.14 -47.62
C LEU A 11 0.74 -9.67 -46.73
N PRO A 12 1.78 -10.39 -47.28
CA PRO A 12 2.91 -10.82 -46.44
C PRO A 12 3.69 -9.64 -45.83
N LYS A 13 3.95 -8.57 -46.57
CA LYS A 13 4.68 -7.38 -46.05
C LYS A 13 3.87 -6.67 -44.98
N LEU A 14 2.55 -6.57 -45.14
CA LEU A 14 1.65 -5.98 -44.18
C LEU A 14 1.62 -6.80 -42.86
N ILE A 15 1.50 -8.15 -42.99
CA ILE A 15 1.51 -9.06 -41.84
C ILE A 15 2.84 -8.98 -41.10
N PHE A 16 3.98 -9.03 -41.80
CA PHE A 16 5.29 -8.88 -41.18
C PHE A 16 5.48 -7.53 -40.51
N GLY A 17 4.98 -6.44 -41.11
CA GLY A 17 5.01 -5.11 -40.53
C GLY A 17 4.20 -5.01 -39.23
N VAL A 18 2.99 -5.57 -39.21
CA VAL A 18 2.12 -5.60 -38.03
C VAL A 18 2.76 -6.46 -36.92
N ILE A 19 3.28 -7.64 -37.24
CA ILE A 19 3.96 -8.51 -36.27
C ILE A 19 5.19 -7.81 -35.69
N PHE A 20 6.00 -7.15 -36.54
CA PHE A 20 7.18 -6.41 -36.07
C PHE A 20 6.81 -5.27 -35.11
N ILE A 21 5.79 -4.46 -35.46
CA ILE A 21 5.30 -3.39 -34.61
C ILE A 21 4.77 -3.95 -33.29
N LEU A 22 3.98 -5.02 -33.34
CA LEU A 22 3.45 -5.66 -32.13
C LEU A 22 4.57 -6.19 -31.22
N THR A 23 5.56 -6.86 -31.80
CA THR A 23 6.74 -7.36 -31.07
C THR A 23 7.51 -6.20 -30.44
N MET A 24 7.69 -5.08 -31.15
CA MET A 24 8.35 -3.88 -30.61
C MET A 24 7.56 -3.27 -29.45
N ILE A 25 6.23 -3.21 -29.56
CA ILE A 25 5.37 -2.72 -28.47
C ILE A 25 5.50 -3.62 -27.24
N ILE A 26 5.44 -4.94 -27.43
CA ILE A 26 5.59 -5.91 -26.32
C ILE A 26 6.98 -5.79 -25.68
N ALA A 27 8.04 -5.70 -26.49
CA ALA A 27 9.40 -5.54 -25.99
C ALA A 27 9.57 -4.20 -25.21
N CYS A 28 9.01 -3.10 -25.73
CA CYS A 28 8.99 -1.82 -25.04
C CYS A 28 8.27 -1.92 -23.68
N PHE A 29 7.11 -2.58 -23.64
CA PHE A 29 6.35 -2.79 -22.41
C PHE A 29 7.14 -3.62 -21.38
N TRP A 30 7.87 -4.63 -21.84
CA TRP A 30 8.71 -5.48 -20.99
C TRP A 30 9.88 -4.70 -20.37
N VAL A 31 10.51 -3.84 -21.15
CA VAL A 31 11.61 -2.97 -20.67
C VAL A 31 11.09 -1.93 -19.67
N VAL A 32 9.89 -1.40 -19.87
CA VAL A 32 9.29 -0.36 -18.99
C VAL A 32 8.66 -0.96 -17.73
N GLN A 33 8.29 -2.25 -17.76
CA GLN A 33 7.58 -2.93 -16.65
C GLN A 33 8.17 -2.68 -15.25
N PRO A 34 9.49 -2.80 -14.98
CA PRO A 34 10.04 -2.58 -13.65
C PRO A 34 9.91 -1.12 -13.17
N PHE A 35 9.79 -0.17 -14.12
CA PHE A 35 9.66 1.25 -13.82
C PHE A 35 8.21 1.67 -13.56
N ILE A 36 7.24 0.93 -14.11
CA ILE A 36 5.81 1.24 -13.99
C ILE A 36 5.39 1.33 -12.52
N MET A 37 5.83 0.38 -11.70
CA MET A 37 5.55 0.34 -10.27
C MET A 37 6.09 1.58 -9.54
N GLY A 38 7.36 1.92 -9.77
CA GLY A 38 8.00 3.10 -9.18
C GLY A 38 7.34 4.40 -9.63
N PHE A 39 6.99 4.50 -10.93
CA PHE A 39 6.30 5.66 -11.48
C PHE A 39 4.87 5.82 -10.94
N ALA A 40 4.11 4.72 -10.83
CA ALA A 40 2.77 4.74 -10.28
C ALA A 40 2.77 5.20 -8.81
N TRP A 41 3.67 4.65 -7.98
CA TRP A 41 3.85 5.08 -6.61
C TRP A 41 4.26 6.56 -6.52
N ALA A 42 5.21 6.99 -7.35
CA ALA A 42 5.63 8.39 -7.42
C ALA A 42 4.48 9.32 -7.81
N GLY A 43 3.69 8.94 -8.81
CA GLY A 43 2.51 9.70 -9.24
C GLY A 43 1.49 9.86 -8.11
N MET A 44 1.19 8.78 -7.39
CA MET A 44 0.27 8.82 -6.25
C MET A 44 0.78 9.72 -5.13
N VAL A 45 2.05 9.55 -4.73
CA VAL A 45 2.68 10.37 -3.69
C VAL A 45 2.70 11.84 -4.09
N VAL A 46 3.09 12.15 -5.31
CA VAL A 46 3.17 13.52 -5.82
C VAL A 46 1.79 14.18 -5.89
N ILE A 47 0.78 13.50 -6.43
CA ILE A 47 -0.61 14.02 -6.48
C ILE A 47 -1.12 14.30 -5.07
N ALA A 48 -0.87 13.39 -4.12
CA ALA A 48 -1.29 13.55 -2.73
C ALA A 48 -0.61 14.73 -2.03
N THR A 49 0.69 14.88 -2.25
CA THR A 49 1.52 15.88 -1.55
C THR A 49 1.68 17.17 -2.34
N TRP A 50 1.08 17.28 -3.52
CA TRP A 50 1.14 18.49 -4.36
C TRP A 50 0.74 19.80 -3.65
N PRO A 51 -0.37 19.82 -2.86
CA PRO A 51 -0.72 21.03 -2.12
C PRO A 51 0.33 21.43 -1.08
N LEU A 52 1.02 20.44 -0.49
CA LEU A 52 2.10 20.68 0.46
C LEU A 52 3.32 21.29 -0.25
N LEU A 53 3.67 20.77 -1.43
CA LEU A 53 4.73 21.34 -2.27
C LEU A 53 4.48 22.81 -2.59
N ILE A 54 3.25 23.14 -3.02
CA ILE A 54 2.90 24.54 -3.38
C ILE A 54 2.96 25.45 -2.15
N LYS A 55 2.43 25.01 -0.99
CA LYS A 55 2.53 25.77 0.26
C LYS A 55 4.00 25.98 0.66
N LEU A 56 4.81 24.93 0.59
CA LEU A 56 6.23 24.99 0.91
C LEU A 56 6.98 25.91 -0.04
N GLN A 57 6.68 25.87 -1.33
CA GLN A 57 7.25 26.78 -2.33
C GLN A 57 6.90 28.24 -2.02
N ALA A 58 5.67 28.53 -1.61
CA ALA A 58 5.25 29.88 -1.21
C ALA A 58 6.04 30.38 0.01
N VAL A 59 6.25 29.54 1.01
CA VAL A 59 7.06 29.86 2.22
C VAL A 59 8.53 30.06 1.86
N LEU A 60 9.04 29.35 0.84
CA LEU A 60 10.44 29.40 0.40
C LEU A 60 10.69 30.45 -0.71
N TRP A 61 9.98 31.56 -0.65
CA TRP A 61 10.12 32.68 -1.60
C TRP A 61 9.96 32.29 -3.07
N GLY A 62 9.09 31.30 -3.37
CA GLY A 62 8.81 30.84 -4.73
C GLY A 62 9.88 29.90 -5.32
N ARG A 63 10.94 29.59 -4.60
CA ARG A 63 12.04 28.73 -5.11
C ARG A 63 11.63 27.28 -5.17
N ARG A 64 11.20 26.80 -6.35
CA ARG A 64 10.76 25.42 -6.56
C ARG A 64 11.84 24.38 -6.22
N SER A 65 13.09 24.63 -6.57
CA SER A 65 14.19 23.70 -6.29
C SER A 65 14.36 23.42 -4.80
N LEU A 66 14.25 24.45 -3.94
CA LEU A 66 14.33 24.27 -2.49
C LEU A 66 13.12 23.47 -1.95
N ALA A 67 11.93 23.77 -2.45
CA ALA A 67 10.72 23.01 -2.06
C ALA A 67 10.84 21.55 -2.46
N VAL A 68 11.33 21.26 -3.66
CA VAL A 68 11.55 19.87 -4.13
C VAL A 68 12.59 19.14 -3.28
N ILE A 69 13.71 19.79 -2.97
CA ILE A 69 14.75 19.19 -2.12
C ILE A 69 14.18 18.84 -0.73
N ILE A 70 13.44 19.75 -0.11
CA ILE A 70 12.84 19.49 1.21
C ILE A 70 11.79 18.37 1.13
N MET A 71 10.92 18.39 0.11
CA MET A 71 9.93 17.32 -0.08
C MET A 71 10.59 15.97 -0.32
N THR A 72 11.66 15.93 -1.11
CA THR A 72 12.42 14.70 -1.35
C THR A 72 13.10 14.21 -0.07
N LEU A 73 13.73 15.12 0.69
CA LEU A 73 14.34 14.79 1.96
C LEU A 73 13.32 14.24 2.95
N LEU A 74 12.13 14.84 3.01
CA LEU A 74 11.04 14.38 3.87
C LEU A 74 10.57 12.98 3.46
N LEU A 75 10.43 12.69 2.16
CA LEU A 75 10.10 11.35 1.67
C LEU A 75 11.19 10.34 2.02
N VAL A 76 12.45 10.67 1.79
CA VAL A 76 13.58 9.79 2.11
C VAL A 76 13.62 9.51 3.62
N LEU A 77 13.51 10.55 4.44
CA LEU A 77 13.47 10.41 5.90
C LEU A 77 12.31 9.53 6.36
N LEU A 78 11.12 9.74 5.79
CA LEU A 78 9.90 8.99 6.13
C LEU A 78 10.07 7.49 5.90
N PHE A 79 10.80 7.06 4.87
CA PHE A 79 10.99 5.65 4.55
C PHE A 79 12.32 5.09 5.09
N VAL A 80 13.41 5.86 5.03
CA VAL A 80 14.74 5.37 5.41
C VAL A 80 14.90 5.24 6.93
N ILE A 81 14.38 6.20 7.71
CA ILE A 81 14.50 6.15 9.18
C ILE A 81 13.90 4.87 9.76
N PRO A 82 12.64 4.49 9.48
CA PRO A 82 12.09 3.28 10.06
C PRO A 82 12.81 2.01 9.62
N ILE A 83 13.21 1.95 8.34
CA ILE A 83 13.98 0.81 7.83
C ILE A 83 15.33 0.71 8.53
N ALA A 84 16.03 1.84 8.69
CA ALA A 84 17.31 1.88 9.39
C ALA A 84 17.15 1.45 10.86
N LEU A 85 16.10 1.93 11.55
CA LEU A 85 15.79 1.54 12.93
C LEU A 85 15.44 0.05 13.05
N LEU A 86 14.66 -0.50 12.11
CA LEU A 86 14.33 -1.92 12.08
C LEU A 86 15.59 -2.77 11.85
N VAL A 87 16.43 -2.38 10.90
CA VAL A 87 17.66 -3.10 10.58
C VAL A 87 18.65 -3.03 11.73
N SER A 88 18.89 -1.84 12.33
CA SER A 88 19.79 -1.70 13.46
C SER A 88 19.31 -2.52 14.67
N SER A 89 18.02 -2.44 14.99
CA SER A 89 17.43 -3.24 16.06
C SER A 89 17.55 -4.75 15.80
N LEU A 90 17.36 -5.18 14.55
CA LEU A 90 17.50 -6.59 14.19
C LEU A 90 18.95 -7.06 14.32
N VAL A 91 19.91 -6.24 13.87
CA VAL A 91 21.35 -6.56 13.95
C VAL A 91 21.81 -6.61 15.41
N GLU A 92 21.47 -5.61 16.22
CA GLU A 92 21.84 -5.55 17.63
C GLU A 92 21.28 -6.71 18.44
N ASN A 93 20.03 -7.11 18.18
CA ASN A 93 19.37 -8.20 18.90
C ASN A 93 19.63 -9.59 18.29
N SER A 94 20.19 -9.68 17.08
CA SER A 94 20.53 -10.97 16.47
C SER A 94 21.79 -11.61 17.05
N ALA A 95 22.76 -10.81 17.52
CA ALA A 95 24.02 -11.31 18.08
C ALA A 95 23.83 -12.22 19.32
N PRO A 96 22.96 -11.89 20.31
CA PRO A 96 22.67 -12.80 21.43
C PRO A 96 21.91 -14.03 20.97
N LEU A 97 21.01 -13.92 19.98
CA LEU A 97 20.25 -15.07 19.44
C LEU A 97 21.18 -16.05 18.71
N ILE A 98 22.11 -15.55 17.91
CA ILE A 98 23.09 -16.38 17.19
C ILE A 98 24.05 -17.07 18.19
N LYS A 99 24.51 -16.36 19.24
CA LYS A 99 25.32 -16.96 20.31
C LYS A 99 24.56 -18.03 21.08
N SER A 100 23.30 -17.81 21.39
CA SER A 100 22.44 -18.81 22.07
C SER A 100 22.16 -20.01 21.18
N ALA A 101 21.97 -19.83 19.89
CA ALA A 101 21.77 -20.91 18.92
C ALA A 101 23.05 -21.74 18.66
N SER A 102 24.23 -21.11 18.78
CA SER A 102 25.53 -21.79 18.58
C SER A 102 26.05 -22.54 19.80
N SER A 103 25.42 -22.37 21.00
CA SER A 103 25.78 -23.06 22.23
C SER A 103 24.58 -23.80 22.83
N PRO A 104 24.21 -24.96 22.27
CA PRO A 104 23.01 -25.69 22.67
C PRO A 104 22.97 -26.16 24.13
N ALA A 105 24.14 -26.27 24.76
CA ALA A 105 24.27 -26.77 26.14
C ALA A 105 23.81 -25.78 27.22
N ASN A 106 23.71 -24.49 26.90
CA ASN A 106 23.40 -23.41 27.84
C ASN A 106 22.07 -22.69 27.54
N LEU A 107 21.20 -23.28 26.72
CA LEU A 107 19.84 -22.76 26.52
C LEU A 107 19.05 -22.94 27.84
N GLN A 108 19.21 -22.02 28.78
CA GLN A 108 18.22 -21.80 29.81
C GLN A 108 17.00 -21.19 29.13
N ILE A 109 16.13 -22.07 28.64
CA ILE A 109 14.85 -21.61 28.07
C ILE A 109 14.02 -21.16 29.27
N PRO A 110 13.68 -19.88 29.37
CA PRO A 110 12.91 -19.38 30.50
C PRO A 110 11.58 -20.10 30.57
N GLU A 111 11.19 -20.48 31.77
CA GLU A 111 9.83 -20.96 32.03
C GLU A 111 8.87 -19.85 31.62
N ALA A 112 8.19 -20.03 30.51
CA ALA A 112 7.23 -19.05 30.01
C ALA A 112 5.94 -19.07 30.87
N ALA A 113 6.09 -18.81 32.17
CA ALA A 113 4.97 -18.75 33.11
C ALA A 113 3.88 -17.75 32.70
N TRP A 114 4.29 -16.73 31.93
CA TRP A 114 3.38 -15.74 31.34
C TRP A 114 2.38 -16.34 30.33
N LEU A 115 2.67 -17.51 29.73
CA LEU A 115 1.72 -18.20 28.87
C LEU A 115 0.44 -18.60 29.61
N LYS A 116 0.50 -18.85 30.92
CA LYS A 116 -0.69 -19.16 31.74
C LYS A 116 -1.65 -18.00 31.86
N SER A 117 -1.16 -16.78 31.75
CA SER A 117 -1.98 -15.57 31.93
C SER A 117 -2.70 -15.11 30.68
N ILE A 118 -2.55 -15.80 29.55
CA ILE A 118 -3.30 -15.49 28.33
C ILE A 118 -4.75 -16.01 28.49
N PRO A 119 -5.76 -15.13 28.43
CA PRO A 119 -7.16 -15.54 28.58
C PRO A 119 -7.56 -16.54 27.48
N MET A 120 -8.30 -17.58 27.84
CA MET A 120 -8.90 -18.64 26.99
C MET A 120 -7.93 -19.69 26.41
N ILE A 121 -6.63 -19.45 26.24
CA ILE A 121 -5.72 -20.38 25.55
C ILE A 121 -4.47 -20.68 26.40
N GLY A 122 -4.24 -19.94 27.48
CA GLY A 122 -3.00 -19.94 28.27
C GLY A 122 -2.62 -21.32 28.82
N ASP A 123 -3.55 -22.06 29.38
CA ASP A 123 -3.27 -23.40 29.96
C ASP A 123 -2.87 -24.42 28.89
N LYS A 124 -3.47 -24.39 27.72
CA LYS A 124 -3.12 -25.27 26.60
C LYS A 124 -1.75 -24.94 26.03
N LEU A 125 -1.43 -23.67 25.92
CA LEU A 125 -0.12 -23.20 25.44
C LEU A 125 0.98 -23.52 26.45
N TYR A 126 0.72 -23.32 27.74
CA TYR A 126 1.67 -23.63 28.79
C TYR A 126 1.94 -25.15 28.93
N SER A 127 0.92 -25.99 28.88
CA SER A 127 1.09 -27.46 28.91
C SER A 127 1.86 -27.96 27.69
N SER A 128 1.58 -27.43 26.51
CA SER A 128 2.32 -27.73 25.26
C SER A 128 3.78 -27.27 25.37
N TRP A 129 4.04 -26.08 25.90
CA TRP A 129 5.36 -25.55 26.15
C TRP A 129 6.15 -26.41 27.18
N HIS A 130 5.52 -26.77 28.27
CA HIS A 130 6.13 -27.62 29.31
C HIS A 130 6.45 -29.03 28.81
N THR A 131 5.59 -29.59 27.97
CA THR A 131 5.82 -30.90 27.33
C THR A 131 7.00 -30.83 26.35
N LEU A 132 7.18 -29.73 25.65
CA LEU A 132 8.33 -29.47 24.76
C LEU A 132 9.64 -29.31 25.57
N LEU A 133 9.59 -28.68 26.74
CA LEU A 133 10.74 -28.49 27.64
C LEU A 133 11.13 -29.76 28.39
N ALA A 134 10.15 -30.56 28.80
CA ALA A 134 10.37 -31.83 29.51
C ALA A 134 11.14 -32.87 28.67
N GLY A 135 11.09 -32.75 27.34
CA GLY A 135 11.89 -33.57 26.44
C GLY A 135 13.38 -33.19 26.35
N GLY A 136 13.80 -32.17 27.08
CA GLY A 136 15.20 -31.65 27.08
C GLY A 136 15.59 -30.90 25.79
N GLY A 137 16.58 -30.01 25.90
CA GLY A 137 17.07 -29.18 24.78
C GLY A 137 17.44 -29.97 23.51
N LYS A 138 17.79 -31.25 23.63
CA LYS A 138 18.12 -32.11 22.48
C LYS A 138 16.89 -32.43 21.61
N VAL A 139 15.70 -32.62 22.21
CA VAL A 139 14.46 -32.86 21.47
C VAL A 139 13.97 -31.61 20.78
N LEU A 140 14.16 -30.45 21.41
CA LEU A 140 13.84 -29.17 20.80
C LEU A 140 14.77 -28.89 19.60
N ILE A 141 16.07 -29.15 19.76
CA ILE A 141 17.07 -28.98 18.68
C ILE A 141 16.76 -29.95 17.55
N ALA A 142 16.45 -31.21 17.81
CA ALA A 142 16.10 -32.19 16.79
C ALA A 142 14.82 -31.80 16.00
N LYS A 143 13.85 -31.15 16.67
CA LYS A 143 12.65 -30.63 16.00
C LYS A 143 12.90 -29.32 15.24
N VAL A 144 13.82 -28.48 15.71
CA VAL A 144 14.13 -27.17 15.08
C VAL A 144 15.19 -27.30 13.99
N GLN A 145 16.09 -28.29 14.10
CA GLN A 145 17.17 -28.51 13.16
C GLN A 145 16.75 -28.61 11.67
N PRO A 146 15.66 -29.31 11.28
CA PRO A 146 15.20 -29.31 9.90
C PRO A 146 14.74 -27.91 9.44
N TYR A 147 14.21 -27.08 10.34
CA TYR A 147 13.75 -25.73 10.03
C TYR A 147 14.89 -24.70 9.95
N VAL A 148 16.07 -24.98 10.49
CA VAL A 148 17.22 -24.06 10.44
C VAL A 148 17.70 -23.84 9.00
N GLY A 149 17.73 -24.90 8.20
CA GLY A 149 18.05 -24.81 6.76
C GLY A 149 16.99 -24.03 5.98
N GLU A 150 15.72 -24.30 6.23
CA GLU A 150 14.60 -23.57 5.62
C GLU A 150 14.58 -22.12 6.08
N THR A 151 14.88 -21.84 7.35
CA THR A 151 14.98 -20.48 7.88
C THR A 151 16.12 -19.71 7.22
N ALA A 152 17.28 -20.31 7.03
CA ALA A 152 18.41 -19.67 6.34
C ALA A 152 18.06 -19.34 4.87
N THR A 153 17.44 -20.27 4.15
CA THR A 153 16.97 -20.01 2.77
C THR A 153 15.85 -18.99 2.72
N TRP A 154 14.96 -18.98 3.71
CA TRP A 154 13.94 -17.95 3.86
C TRP A 154 14.55 -16.56 4.10
N PHE A 155 15.58 -16.43 4.98
CA PHE A 155 16.28 -15.18 5.19
C PHE A 155 16.97 -14.67 3.92
N VAL A 156 17.62 -15.55 3.16
CA VAL A 156 18.23 -15.19 1.87
C VAL A 156 17.16 -14.73 0.87
N ALA A 157 16.02 -15.41 0.81
CA ALA A 157 14.90 -15.00 -0.01
C ALA A 157 14.33 -13.63 0.44
N GLN A 158 14.23 -13.38 1.77
CA GLN A 158 13.83 -12.06 2.29
C GLN A 158 14.84 -10.96 1.95
N ALA A 159 16.13 -11.24 1.97
CA ALA A 159 17.15 -10.26 1.55
C ALA A 159 16.96 -9.84 0.08
N ALA A 160 16.59 -10.78 -0.81
CA ALA A 160 16.26 -10.47 -2.20
C ALA A 160 14.96 -9.65 -2.32
N HIS A 161 13.97 -9.89 -1.45
CA HIS A 161 12.76 -9.08 -1.36
C HIS A 161 13.04 -7.66 -0.88
N ILE A 162 13.91 -7.51 0.13
CA ILE A 162 14.37 -6.20 0.62
C ILE A 162 15.10 -5.44 -0.49
N GLY A 163 15.99 -6.10 -1.24
CA GLY A 163 16.70 -5.49 -2.36
C GLY A 163 15.75 -4.97 -3.44
N ARG A 164 14.74 -5.75 -3.81
CA ARG A 164 13.69 -5.32 -4.74
C ARG A 164 12.86 -4.16 -4.18
N PHE A 165 12.50 -4.21 -2.91
CA PHE A 165 11.80 -3.11 -2.24
C PHE A 165 12.60 -1.81 -2.27
N LEU A 166 13.88 -1.86 -1.91
CA LEU A 166 14.79 -0.70 -1.96
C LEU A 166 14.93 -0.13 -3.38
N LEU A 167 15.01 -1.01 -4.39
CA LEU A 167 15.04 -0.58 -5.79
C LEU A 167 13.75 0.18 -6.16
N HIS A 168 12.59 -0.38 -5.84
CA HIS A 168 11.31 0.29 -6.12
C HIS A 168 11.16 1.61 -5.35
N LEU A 169 11.66 1.65 -4.10
CA LEU A 169 11.69 2.87 -3.31
C LEU A 169 12.59 3.94 -3.95
N ALA A 170 13.79 3.57 -4.38
CA ALA A 170 14.71 4.47 -5.07
C ALA A 170 14.10 5.00 -6.37
N LEU A 171 13.47 4.13 -7.17
CA LEU A 171 12.74 4.52 -8.38
C LEU A 171 11.56 5.46 -8.07
N MET A 172 10.80 5.16 -7.02
CA MET A 172 9.69 6.03 -6.56
C MET A 172 10.22 7.42 -6.20
N VAL A 173 11.30 7.50 -5.41
CA VAL A 173 11.90 8.79 -5.04
C VAL A 173 12.42 9.53 -6.28
N LEU A 174 13.14 8.84 -7.17
CA LEU A 174 13.65 9.41 -8.41
C LEU A 174 12.52 10.02 -9.26
N PHE A 175 11.47 9.24 -9.52
CA PHE A 175 10.33 9.73 -10.29
C PHE A 175 9.55 10.82 -9.55
N SER A 176 9.47 10.77 -8.22
CA SER A 176 8.84 11.85 -7.43
C SER A 176 9.58 13.17 -7.60
N VAL A 177 10.92 13.15 -7.58
CA VAL A 177 11.73 14.35 -7.85
C VAL A 177 11.43 14.92 -9.24
N LEU A 178 11.43 14.06 -10.26
CA LEU A 178 11.14 14.47 -11.65
C LEU A 178 9.72 15.07 -11.77
N LEU A 179 8.74 14.41 -11.14
CA LEU A 179 7.35 14.87 -11.14
C LEU A 179 7.17 16.15 -10.33
N TYR A 180 7.86 16.34 -9.20
CA TYR A 180 7.83 17.59 -8.46
C TYR A 180 8.40 18.76 -9.28
N PHE A 181 9.43 18.54 -10.09
CA PHE A 181 9.97 19.58 -10.97
C PHE A 181 9.06 19.90 -12.14
N ARG A 182 8.48 18.89 -12.80
CA ARG A 182 7.76 19.02 -14.08
C ARG A 182 6.32 18.54 -14.03
N GLY A 183 5.71 18.43 -12.86
CA GLY A 183 4.39 17.82 -12.69
C GLY A 183 3.29 18.53 -13.47
N GLU A 184 3.34 19.88 -13.57
CA GLU A 184 2.37 20.62 -14.38
C GLU A 184 2.46 20.26 -15.86
N SER A 185 3.68 20.19 -16.41
CA SER A 185 3.88 19.81 -17.83
C SER A 185 3.43 18.38 -18.10
N VAL A 186 3.72 17.45 -17.16
CA VAL A 186 3.27 16.06 -17.26
C VAL A 186 1.74 15.97 -17.17
N ALA A 187 1.12 16.67 -16.23
CA ALA A 187 -0.33 16.73 -16.09
C ALA A 187 -1.01 17.30 -17.34
N GLN A 188 -0.47 18.38 -17.90
CA GLN A 188 -0.94 18.95 -19.16
C GLN A 188 -0.80 17.98 -20.33
N GLY A 189 0.35 17.27 -20.43
CA GLY A 189 0.56 16.24 -21.46
C GLY A 189 -0.47 15.11 -21.37
N ILE A 190 -0.74 14.61 -20.16
CA ILE A 190 -1.75 13.57 -19.91
C ILE A 190 -3.15 14.08 -20.29
N ARG A 191 -3.51 15.30 -19.90
CA ARG A 191 -4.79 15.91 -20.24
C ARG A 191 -4.96 16.11 -21.75
N HIS A 192 -3.95 16.64 -22.45
CA HIS A 192 -3.99 16.77 -23.91
C HIS A 192 -4.13 15.41 -24.61
N PHE A 193 -3.41 14.38 -24.13
CA PHE A 193 -3.55 13.03 -24.67
C PHE A 193 -4.99 12.50 -24.46
N ALA A 194 -5.55 12.68 -23.27
CA ALA A 194 -6.89 12.22 -22.94
C ALA A 194 -7.96 12.98 -23.73
N ILE A 195 -7.81 14.29 -23.91
CA ILE A 195 -8.69 15.11 -24.78
C ILE A 195 -8.63 14.61 -26.23
N ARG A 196 -7.45 14.28 -26.74
CA ARG A 196 -7.31 13.75 -28.09
C ARG A 196 -7.96 12.38 -28.28
N LEU A 197 -8.05 11.61 -27.20
CA LEU A 197 -8.65 10.25 -27.22
C LEU A 197 -10.17 10.27 -27.07
N ALA A 198 -10.71 11.14 -26.21
CA ALA A 198 -12.12 11.14 -25.82
C ALA A 198 -12.68 12.55 -25.53
N ASP A 199 -12.15 13.58 -26.17
CA ASP A 199 -12.56 14.97 -26.04
C ASP A 199 -12.70 15.45 -24.58
N GLN A 200 -13.76 16.16 -24.23
CA GLN A 200 -14.01 16.65 -22.87
C GLN A 200 -14.17 15.52 -21.84
N ARG A 201 -14.66 14.35 -22.26
CA ARG A 201 -14.79 13.18 -21.38
C ARG A 201 -13.43 12.65 -20.93
N GLY A 202 -12.43 12.69 -21.82
CA GLY A 202 -11.06 12.32 -21.50
C GLY A 202 -10.46 13.26 -20.45
N ASP A 203 -10.64 14.56 -20.58
CA ASP A 203 -10.17 15.53 -19.58
C ASP A 203 -10.84 15.33 -18.22
N ALA A 204 -12.16 15.18 -18.20
CA ALA A 204 -12.91 14.89 -17.00
C ALA A 204 -12.43 13.60 -16.28
N ALA A 205 -12.11 12.56 -17.05
CA ALA A 205 -11.58 11.30 -16.50
C ALA A 205 -10.22 11.51 -15.81
N VAL A 206 -9.31 12.29 -16.40
CA VAL A 206 -8.00 12.60 -15.80
C VAL A 206 -8.15 13.40 -14.51
N VAL A 207 -9.02 14.41 -14.49
CA VAL A 207 -9.30 15.21 -13.29
C VAL A 207 -9.89 14.35 -12.18
N LEU A 208 -10.87 13.50 -12.51
CA LEU A 208 -11.48 12.56 -11.56
C LEU A 208 -10.47 11.55 -11.01
N ALA A 209 -9.60 11.01 -11.86
CA ALA A 209 -8.54 10.12 -11.43
C ALA A 209 -7.61 10.82 -10.42
N ALA A 210 -7.18 12.04 -10.70
CA ALA A 210 -6.33 12.81 -9.78
C ALA A 210 -7.03 13.11 -8.45
N GLN A 211 -8.32 13.48 -8.48
CA GLN A 211 -9.11 13.71 -7.26
C GLN A 211 -9.26 12.42 -6.44
N SER A 212 -9.54 11.29 -7.10
CA SER A 212 -9.68 9.98 -6.45
C SER A 212 -8.37 9.52 -5.81
N ILE A 213 -7.23 9.65 -6.52
CA ILE A 213 -5.90 9.36 -5.97
C ILE A 213 -5.65 10.20 -4.73
N ARG A 214 -5.95 11.51 -4.78
CA ARG A 214 -5.78 12.42 -3.65
C ARG A 214 -6.67 12.03 -2.46
N ALA A 215 -7.93 11.68 -2.70
CA ALA A 215 -8.86 11.24 -1.66
C ALA A 215 -8.36 9.97 -0.95
N VAL A 216 -7.92 8.97 -1.73
CA VAL A 216 -7.35 7.73 -1.18
C VAL A 216 -6.10 8.02 -0.36
N ALA A 217 -5.17 8.82 -0.88
CA ALA A 217 -3.93 9.15 -0.20
C ALA A 217 -4.17 9.94 1.11
N LEU A 218 -5.09 10.92 1.10
CA LEU A 218 -5.50 11.62 2.31
C LEU A 218 -6.14 10.66 3.32
N GLY A 219 -7.00 9.75 2.84
CA GLY A 219 -7.57 8.70 3.68
C GLY A 219 -6.50 7.88 4.39
N VAL A 220 -5.47 7.45 3.66
CA VAL A 220 -4.33 6.70 4.23
C VAL A 220 -3.58 7.52 5.28
N VAL A 221 -3.21 8.76 4.96
CA VAL A 221 -2.44 9.62 5.88
C VAL A 221 -3.23 9.95 7.14
N VAL A 222 -4.51 10.32 7.00
CA VAL A 222 -5.37 10.64 8.15
C VAL A 222 -5.59 9.39 9.02
N THR A 223 -5.86 8.23 8.40
CA THR A 223 -6.00 6.97 9.15
C THR A 223 -4.71 6.63 9.89
N ALA A 224 -3.55 6.77 9.25
CA ALA A 224 -2.25 6.53 9.87
C ALA A 224 -1.98 7.49 11.05
N LEU A 225 -2.36 8.76 10.94
CA LEU A 225 -2.26 9.73 12.03
C LEU A 225 -3.14 9.32 13.22
N VAL A 226 -4.41 8.98 12.97
CA VAL A 226 -5.32 8.54 14.00
C VAL A 226 -4.82 7.28 14.69
N GLN A 227 -4.41 6.28 13.92
CA GLN A 227 -3.83 5.03 14.45
C GLN A 227 -2.54 5.30 15.22
N GLY A 228 -1.67 6.19 14.72
CA GLY A 228 -0.44 6.60 15.38
C GLY A 228 -0.71 7.23 16.73
N ILE A 229 -1.63 8.19 16.79
CA ILE A 229 -2.01 8.88 18.04
C ILE A 229 -2.64 7.89 19.02
N LEU A 230 -3.66 7.14 18.60
CA LEU A 230 -4.35 6.21 19.49
C LEU A 230 -3.43 5.08 19.97
N GLY A 231 -2.62 4.51 19.09
CA GLY A 231 -1.67 3.47 19.46
C GLY A 231 -0.57 4.02 20.37
N GLY A 232 -0.08 5.24 20.10
CA GLY A 232 0.89 5.94 20.96
C GLY A 232 0.35 6.20 22.37
N ILE A 233 -0.91 6.61 22.49
CA ILE A 233 -1.59 6.74 23.78
C ILE A 233 -1.62 5.37 24.50
N GLY A 234 -1.98 4.30 23.80
CA GLY A 234 -1.98 2.95 24.36
C GLY A 234 -0.61 2.52 24.87
N LEU A 235 0.44 2.76 24.07
CA LEU A 235 1.84 2.46 24.45
C LEU A 235 2.29 3.28 25.67
N ALA A 236 1.92 4.56 25.74
CA ALA A 236 2.28 5.44 26.84
C ALA A 236 1.58 5.02 28.15
N ILE A 237 0.26 4.73 28.10
CA ILE A 237 -0.52 4.27 29.26
C ILE A 237 -0.01 2.92 29.76
N ALA A 238 0.40 2.03 28.84
CA ALA A 238 0.96 0.73 29.16
C ALA A 238 2.39 0.79 29.71
N GLY A 239 3.01 1.98 29.79
CA GLY A 239 4.36 2.15 30.33
C GLY A 239 5.47 1.56 29.46
N ILE A 240 5.23 1.38 28.16
CA ILE A 240 6.23 0.83 27.24
C ILE A 240 7.42 1.79 27.12
N PRO A 241 8.67 1.30 27.30
CA PRO A 241 9.85 2.12 27.08
C PRO A 241 9.91 2.62 25.66
N TYR A 242 10.35 3.85 25.46
CA TYR A 242 10.42 4.50 24.13
C TYR A 242 9.08 4.63 23.39
N ALA A 243 7.95 4.73 24.12
CA ALA A 243 6.61 4.83 23.52
C ALA A 243 6.51 5.89 22.43
N MET A 244 7.16 7.05 22.60
CA MET A 244 7.16 8.13 21.59
C MET A 244 7.87 7.69 20.30
N LEU A 245 9.01 7.00 20.39
CA LEU A 245 9.74 6.47 19.24
C LEU A 245 8.88 5.41 18.52
N LEU A 246 8.31 4.47 19.27
CA LEU A 246 7.42 3.43 18.75
C LEU A 246 6.19 4.01 18.07
N THR A 247 5.65 5.12 18.58
CA THR A 247 4.54 5.86 17.95
C THR A 247 4.92 6.39 16.58
N VAL A 248 6.11 6.97 16.44
CA VAL A 248 6.61 7.45 15.15
C VAL A 248 6.84 6.27 14.18
N VAL A 249 7.46 5.20 14.64
CA VAL A 249 7.65 3.98 13.85
C VAL A 249 6.31 3.41 13.41
N MET A 250 5.32 3.34 14.31
CA MET A 250 3.98 2.87 14.01
C MET A 250 3.27 3.74 12.98
N PHE A 251 3.35 5.07 13.10
CA PHE A 251 2.81 5.99 12.10
C PHE A 251 3.38 5.69 10.71
N VAL A 252 4.69 5.51 10.63
CA VAL A 252 5.35 5.19 9.35
C VAL A 252 4.94 3.81 8.83
N CYS A 253 4.82 2.81 9.70
CA CYS A 253 4.31 1.48 9.33
C CYS A 253 2.88 1.57 8.78
N CYS A 254 2.02 2.40 9.37
CA CYS A 254 0.66 2.64 8.89
C CYS A 254 0.66 3.33 7.52
N VAL A 255 1.50 4.35 7.30
CA VAL A 255 1.66 5.01 5.99
C VAL A 255 2.19 4.02 4.95
N ALA A 256 3.14 3.16 5.33
CA ALA A 256 3.68 2.09 4.49
C ALA A 256 2.72 0.91 4.30
N GLN A 257 1.49 0.96 4.84
CA GLN A 257 0.45 -0.08 4.76
C GLN A 257 0.81 -1.40 5.47
N LEU A 258 1.79 -1.38 6.36
CA LEU A 258 2.16 -2.54 7.20
C LEU A 258 1.24 -2.69 8.43
N GLY A 259 0.47 -1.64 8.73
CA GLY A 259 -0.47 -1.58 9.82
C GLY A 259 0.15 -1.33 11.21
N PRO A 260 -0.69 -0.98 12.22
CA PRO A 260 -0.23 -0.67 13.57
C PRO A 260 0.19 -1.91 14.36
N LEU A 261 -0.33 -3.09 14.00
CA LEU A 261 -0.11 -4.34 14.72
C LEU A 261 1.36 -4.78 14.70
N LEU A 262 2.13 -4.38 13.68
CA LEU A 262 3.56 -4.68 13.60
C LEU A 262 4.35 -4.12 14.80
N VAL A 263 3.88 -3.02 15.39
CA VAL A 263 4.50 -2.40 16.57
C VAL A 263 3.77 -2.81 17.84
N LEU A 264 2.44 -2.89 17.80
CA LEU A 264 1.63 -3.16 18.99
C LEU A 264 1.75 -4.62 19.46
N ILE A 265 1.85 -5.61 18.56
CA ILE A 265 1.99 -7.02 18.95
C ILE A 265 3.32 -7.26 19.72
N PRO A 266 4.49 -6.83 19.25
CA PRO A 266 5.73 -6.94 20.03
C PRO A 266 5.64 -6.24 21.39
N ALA A 267 4.98 -5.08 21.46
CA ALA A 267 4.78 -4.36 22.72
C ALA A 267 3.91 -5.15 23.71
N VAL A 268 2.83 -5.77 23.24
CA VAL A 268 1.98 -6.68 24.06
C VAL A 268 2.79 -7.87 24.57
N ILE A 269 3.55 -8.52 23.69
CA ILE A 269 4.40 -9.66 24.07
C ILE A 269 5.42 -9.24 25.14
N TRP A 270 6.03 -8.05 24.98
CA TRP A 270 6.99 -7.52 25.95
C TRP A 270 6.36 -7.30 27.33
N LEU A 271 5.12 -6.78 27.41
CA LEU A 271 4.41 -6.60 28.69
C LEU A 271 4.14 -7.94 29.38
N TYR A 272 3.65 -8.92 28.65
CA TYR A 272 3.49 -10.26 29.22
C TYR A 272 4.80 -10.87 29.70
N TRP A 273 5.89 -10.64 28.96
CA TRP A 273 7.22 -11.10 29.34
C TRP A 273 7.74 -10.40 30.59
N SER A 274 7.48 -9.10 30.74
CA SER A 274 7.87 -8.33 31.93
C SER A 274 7.03 -8.64 33.17
N GLY A 275 5.99 -9.46 33.04
CA GLY A 275 5.10 -9.87 34.14
C GLY A 275 3.93 -8.94 34.38
N ASP A 276 3.76 -7.90 33.57
CA ASP A 276 2.64 -6.97 33.69
C ASP A 276 1.44 -7.43 32.82
N ASN A 277 0.76 -8.46 33.31
CA ASN A 277 -0.34 -9.09 32.60
C ASN A 277 -1.55 -8.17 32.44
N THR A 278 -1.76 -7.25 33.38
CA THR A 278 -2.91 -6.33 33.36
C THR A 278 -2.80 -5.36 32.19
N PHE A 279 -1.67 -4.64 32.10
CA PHE A 279 -1.43 -3.74 30.98
C PHE A 279 -1.22 -4.48 29.65
N GLY A 280 -0.66 -5.72 29.68
CA GLY A 280 -0.56 -6.59 28.51
C GLY A 280 -1.93 -6.91 27.91
N THR A 281 -2.91 -7.30 28.74
CA THR A 281 -4.27 -7.57 28.27
C THR A 281 -4.99 -6.30 27.81
N LEU A 282 -4.83 -5.20 28.55
CA LEU A 282 -5.41 -3.92 28.18
C LEU A 282 -4.88 -3.44 26.80
N LEU A 283 -3.55 -3.52 26.60
CA LEU A 283 -2.93 -3.13 25.33
C LEU A 283 -3.33 -4.09 24.20
N LEU A 284 -3.54 -5.38 24.48
CA LEU A 284 -4.02 -6.36 23.48
C LEU A 284 -5.42 -5.94 22.96
N VAL A 285 -6.37 -5.68 23.88
CA VAL A 285 -7.72 -5.23 23.50
C VAL A 285 -7.65 -3.91 22.73
N TRP A 286 -6.84 -2.97 23.22
CA TRP A 286 -6.62 -1.68 22.55
C TRP A 286 -6.03 -1.86 21.14
N SER A 287 -5.09 -2.77 20.97
CA SER A 287 -4.48 -3.11 19.67
C SER A 287 -5.50 -3.66 18.67
N CYS A 288 -6.46 -4.47 19.12
CA CYS A 288 -7.56 -4.92 18.28
C CYS A 288 -8.42 -3.74 17.80
N ILE A 289 -8.75 -2.79 18.68
CA ILE A 289 -9.52 -1.60 18.33
C ILE A 289 -8.74 -0.76 17.30
N VAL A 290 -7.48 -0.44 17.58
CA VAL A 290 -6.63 0.38 16.68
C VAL A 290 -6.41 -0.33 15.33
N GLY A 291 -6.24 -1.66 15.34
CA GLY A 291 -6.06 -2.46 14.13
C GLY A 291 -7.28 -2.47 13.20
N THR A 292 -8.50 -2.49 13.78
CA THR A 292 -9.75 -2.50 12.99
C THR A 292 -10.11 -1.14 12.40
N LEU A 293 -9.53 -0.05 12.90
CA LEU A 293 -9.79 1.31 12.38
C LEU A 293 -9.49 1.46 10.90
N ASP A 294 -8.51 0.73 10.38
CA ASP A 294 -8.14 0.77 8.98
C ASP A 294 -9.29 0.33 8.05
N GLY A 295 -10.03 -0.69 8.46
CA GLY A 295 -11.19 -1.20 7.73
C GLY A 295 -12.41 -0.29 7.73
N VAL A 296 -12.50 0.67 8.66
CA VAL A 296 -13.67 1.55 8.82
C VAL A 296 -13.35 2.98 8.41
N LEU A 297 -12.27 3.53 8.97
CA LEU A 297 -11.94 4.95 8.82
C LEU A 297 -11.47 5.29 7.40
N ARG A 298 -10.67 4.41 6.79
CA ARG A 298 -10.15 4.64 5.43
C ARG A 298 -11.27 4.70 4.38
N PRO A 299 -12.20 3.73 4.25
CA PRO A 299 -13.30 3.84 3.31
C PRO A 299 -14.22 5.03 3.56
N ALA A 300 -14.45 5.37 4.83
CA ALA A 300 -15.25 6.54 5.20
C ALA A 300 -14.61 7.85 4.72
N LEU A 301 -13.29 8.01 4.90
CA LEU A 301 -12.54 9.20 4.46
C LEU A 301 -12.46 9.29 2.93
N ILE A 302 -12.28 8.16 2.23
CA ILE A 302 -12.26 8.13 0.75
C ILE A 302 -13.63 8.57 0.22
N ARG A 303 -14.71 8.09 0.83
CA ARG A 303 -16.08 8.49 0.45
C ARG A 303 -16.30 10.00 0.57
N MET A 304 -15.79 10.64 1.62
CA MET A 304 -15.92 12.10 1.81
C MET A 304 -15.22 12.91 0.73
N GLY A 305 -14.19 12.34 0.08
CA GLY A 305 -13.41 13.03 -0.95
C GLY A 305 -13.78 12.69 -2.40
N ALA A 306 -14.60 11.67 -2.64
CA ALA A 306 -14.83 11.15 -4.00
C ALA A 306 -16.30 11.01 -4.41
N ASP A 307 -17.29 11.29 -3.53
CA ASP A 307 -18.74 11.12 -3.78
C ASP A 307 -19.11 9.79 -4.46
N LEU A 308 -18.54 8.70 -3.98
CA LEU A 308 -18.72 7.37 -4.54
C LEU A 308 -19.51 6.46 -3.60
N PRO A 309 -20.30 5.51 -4.14
CA PRO A 309 -20.92 4.47 -3.33
C PRO A 309 -19.88 3.68 -2.55
N MET A 310 -20.14 3.46 -1.24
CA MET A 310 -19.19 2.76 -0.36
C MET A 310 -18.84 1.35 -0.85
N VAL A 311 -19.83 0.66 -1.46
CA VAL A 311 -19.63 -0.67 -2.06
C VAL A 311 -18.57 -0.62 -3.16
N LEU A 312 -18.59 0.43 -3.99
CA LEU A 312 -17.63 0.61 -5.07
C LEU A 312 -16.21 0.84 -4.53
N ILE A 313 -16.08 1.64 -3.48
CA ILE A 313 -14.80 1.89 -2.82
C ILE A 313 -14.24 0.60 -2.22
N LEU A 314 -15.06 -0.14 -1.46
CA LEU A 314 -14.67 -1.43 -0.87
C LEU A 314 -14.29 -2.45 -1.94
N SER A 315 -15.09 -2.59 -2.99
CA SER A 315 -14.78 -3.48 -4.12
C SER A 315 -13.49 -3.07 -4.82
N GLY A 316 -13.25 -1.78 -4.98
CA GLY A 316 -12.01 -1.24 -5.55
C GLY A 316 -10.79 -1.55 -4.68
N VAL A 317 -10.90 -1.36 -3.38
CA VAL A 317 -9.81 -1.66 -2.42
C VAL A 317 -9.50 -3.14 -2.41
N ILE A 318 -10.52 -4.00 -2.22
CA ILE A 318 -10.34 -5.45 -2.12
C ILE A 318 -9.89 -6.03 -3.48
N GLY A 319 -10.62 -5.71 -4.56
CA GLY A 319 -10.29 -6.19 -5.90
C GLY A 319 -8.95 -5.68 -6.39
N GLY A 320 -8.62 -4.42 -6.10
CA GLY A 320 -7.32 -3.84 -6.39
C GLY A 320 -6.20 -4.55 -5.65
N LEU A 321 -6.36 -4.80 -4.35
CA LEU A 321 -5.38 -5.50 -3.52
C LEU A 321 -5.11 -6.93 -4.04
N LEU A 322 -6.16 -7.64 -4.41
CA LEU A 322 -6.05 -9.01 -4.94
C LEU A 322 -5.39 -9.05 -6.32
N SER A 323 -5.67 -8.06 -7.19
CA SER A 323 -5.18 -8.03 -8.57
C SER A 323 -3.77 -7.45 -8.71
N PHE A 324 -3.46 -6.38 -7.96
CA PHE A 324 -2.24 -5.58 -8.11
C PHE A 324 -1.42 -5.50 -6.82
N GLY A 325 -1.80 -6.22 -5.76
CA GLY A 325 -1.14 -6.13 -4.46
C GLY A 325 -1.31 -4.74 -3.81
N MET A 326 -0.29 -4.29 -3.08
CA MET A 326 -0.32 -3.03 -2.32
C MET A 326 -0.66 -1.79 -3.17
N ILE A 327 -0.22 -1.73 -4.43
CA ILE A 327 -0.57 -0.63 -5.35
C ILE A 327 -2.05 -0.66 -5.69
N GLY A 328 -2.66 -1.84 -5.74
CA GLY A 328 -4.08 -2.00 -6.03
C GLY A 328 -5.00 -1.32 -5.02
N LEU A 329 -4.54 -1.11 -3.77
CA LEU A 329 -5.26 -0.31 -2.77
C LEU A 329 -5.55 1.12 -3.26
N PHE A 330 -4.68 1.67 -4.10
CA PHE A 330 -4.84 3.01 -4.68
C PHE A 330 -5.47 2.94 -6.08
N ILE A 331 -4.95 2.07 -6.95
CA ILE A 331 -5.41 1.97 -8.33
C ILE A 331 -6.84 1.44 -8.41
N GLY A 332 -7.21 0.46 -7.57
CA GLY A 332 -8.53 -0.16 -7.60
C GLY A 332 -9.68 0.85 -7.42
N PRO A 333 -9.72 1.62 -6.32
CA PRO A 333 -10.73 2.65 -6.14
C PRO A 333 -10.72 3.71 -7.25
N VAL A 334 -9.53 4.11 -7.75
CA VAL A 334 -9.41 5.10 -8.83
C VAL A 334 -10.02 4.59 -10.13
N VAL A 335 -9.66 3.36 -10.53
CA VAL A 335 -10.21 2.74 -11.75
C VAL A 335 -11.72 2.61 -11.68
N LEU A 336 -12.24 2.11 -10.55
CA LEU A 336 -13.70 1.97 -10.38
C LEU A 336 -14.41 3.33 -10.30
N ALA A 337 -13.79 4.35 -9.67
CA ALA A 337 -14.33 5.69 -9.61
C ALA A 337 -14.47 6.32 -11.00
N VAL A 338 -13.39 6.26 -11.78
CA VAL A 338 -13.38 6.79 -13.16
C VAL A 338 -14.38 6.04 -14.04
N SER A 339 -14.35 4.69 -13.99
CA SER A 339 -15.28 3.86 -14.77
C SER A 339 -16.75 4.15 -14.42
N TYR A 340 -17.07 4.24 -13.12
CA TYR A 340 -18.43 4.55 -12.66
C TYR A 340 -18.90 5.92 -13.15
N ARG A 341 -18.08 6.95 -13.03
CA ARG A 341 -18.43 8.30 -13.49
C ARG A 341 -18.55 8.38 -15.01
N LEU A 342 -17.68 7.68 -15.76
CA LEU A 342 -17.78 7.65 -17.22
C LEU A 342 -19.05 6.93 -17.67
N ILE A 343 -19.40 5.80 -17.05
CA ILE A 343 -20.65 5.06 -17.35
C ILE A 343 -21.86 5.90 -16.96
N ALA A 344 -21.85 6.54 -15.79
CA ALA A 344 -22.94 7.42 -15.37
C ALA A 344 -23.13 8.59 -16.32
N ALA A 345 -22.06 9.24 -16.76
CA ALA A 345 -22.12 10.31 -17.74
C ALA A 345 -22.67 9.81 -19.08
N TRP A 346 -22.24 8.63 -19.52
CA TRP A 346 -22.75 8.04 -20.76
C TRP A 346 -24.25 7.69 -20.70
N ILE A 347 -24.73 7.19 -19.55
CA ILE A 347 -26.15 6.90 -19.34
C ILE A 347 -27.00 8.18 -19.33
N HIS A 348 -26.51 9.25 -18.67
CA HIS A 348 -27.23 10.53 -18.60
C HIS A 348 -27.21 11.34 -19.93
N GLU A 349 -26.30 11.02 -20.84
CA GLU A 349 -26.30 11.59 -22.20
C GLU A 349 -27.18 10.83 -23.19
N ALA A 350 -27.70 9.65 -22.82
CA ALA A 350 -28.75 9.02 -23.59
C ALA A 350 -29.94 10.00 -23.62
N PRO A 351 -30.52 10.33 -24.82
CA PRO A 351 -31.73 11.13 -24.86
C PRO A 351 -32.75 10.48 -23.93
N GLU A 352 -33.40 11.29 -23.09
CA GLU A 352 -34.52 10.79 -22.31
C GLU A 352 -35.41 10.01 -23.29
N PRO A 353 -35.88 8.79 -22.92
CA PRO A 353 -36.78 8.07 -23.77
C PRO A 353 -37.90 9.06 -24.05
N GLU A 354 -37.99 9.57 -25.29
CA GLU A 354 -39.03 10.47 -25.68
C GLU A 354 -40.33 9.91 -25.14
N GLU A 355 -41.28 10.77 -24.78
CA GLU A 355 -42.63 10.54 -24.34
C GLU A 355 -43.42 9.47 -25.17
N ASN A 356 -42.84 8.98 -26.24
CA ASN A 356 -43.23 7.91 -27.10
C ASN A 356 -43.56 6.55 -26.42
N ILE A 357 -42.99 6.28 -25.22
CA ILE A 357 -43.38 5.05 -24.48
C ILE A 357 -44.79 5.20 -23.91
N ALA A 358 -45.15 6.41 -23.48
CA ALA A 358 -46.51 6.68 -22.99
C ALA A 358 -47.55 6.70 -24.15
N GLU A 359 -47.14 7.18 -25.34
CA GLU A 359 -47.95 7.11 -26.55
C GLU A 359 -48.04 5.68 -27.12
N ALA A 360 -46.91 4.94 -27.12
CA ALA A 360 -46.91 3.53 -27.53
C ALA A 360 -47.72 2.65 -26.58
N ALA A 361 -47.70 2.92 -25.27
CA ALA A 361 -48.55 2.23 -24.30
C ALA A 361 -50.04 2.54 -24.51
N LYS A 362 -50.37 3.80 -24.84
CA LYS A 362 -51.75 4.18 -25.18
C LYS A 362 -52.28 3.47 -26.45
N HIS A 363 -51.45 3.30 -27.47
CA HIS A 363 -51.82 2.56 -28.67
C HIS A 363 -51.96 1.05 -28.45
N LEU A 364 -51.30 0.49 -27.45
CA LEU A 364 -51.44 -0.92 -27.06
C LEU A 364 -52.71 -1.17 -26.23
N ASP A 365 -53.20 -0.17 -25.50
CA ASP A 365 -54.45 -0.24 -24.74
C ASP A 365 -55.70 0.02 -25.61
N GLU A 366 -55.54 0.53 -26.84
CA GLU A 366 -56.61 0.76 -27.82
C GLU A 366 -56.82 -0.39 -28.82
N LEU A 367 -55.99 -1.47 -28.76
CA LEU A 367 -56.07 -2.70 -29.55
C LEU A 367 -56.67 -3.85 -28.72
#